data_12567a210c6a8ca9baebdd900958dc3e
#
_entry.id   12567a210c6a8ca9baebdd900958dc3e
#
_cell.length_a   1.000
_cell.length_b   1.000
_cell.length_c   1.000
_cell.angle_alpha   90.00
_cell.angle_beta   90.00
_cell.angle_gamma   90.00
#
_symmetry.space_group_name_H-M   'P 1'
#
loop_
_entity.id
_entity.type
_entity.pdbx_description
1 polymer ?
#
loop_
_entity_poly.entity_id
_entity_poly.type
_entity_poly.pdbx_seq_one_letter_code
_entity_poly.pdbx_strand_id
1 'polypeptide(L)'
;MPRTLADAPIMVLNGPNLNLLGQRQPEIYGSDTLADIEALCVKTAAAYGAAVDFRQSNHEGELVDWIQEARLNHAGVVINPAAYSHTSVAILDALNTCDGLPVVEVHISNIHQREQFRHHSYVSLRADGVIAGCGVQGYAFAVERVATLAGAARTQA
;
A
#
# COMPACT_ATOMS: atom_id res chain seq x y z
N MET A 1 -4.52 20.81 0.83
CA MET A 1 -3.18 20.74 0.24
C MET A 1 -2.52 19.44 0.63
N PRO A 2 -1.92 18.71 -0.29
CA PRO A 2 -1.17 17.50 0.03
C PRO A 2 0.00 17.88 0.95
N ARG A 3 0.28 17.00 1.91
CA ARG A 3 1.41 17.20 2.82
C ARG A 3 2.69 16.71 2.15
N THR A 4 3.80 17.33 2.51
CA THR A 4 5.11 16.90 2.01
C THR A 4 5.63 15.71 2.81
N LEU A 5 6.61 15.01 2.27
CA LEU A 5 7.28 13.90 2.99
C LEU A 5 7.98 14.37 4.26
N ALA A 6 8.40 15.63 4.33
CA ALA A 6 9.01 16.20 5.54
C ALA A 6 7.98 16.44 6.65
N ASP A 7 6.72 16.67 6.27
CA ASP A 7 5.67 17.08 7.21
C ASP A 7 4.83 15.90 7.69
N ALA A 8 4.77 14.79 6.92
CA ALA A 8 3.84 13.71 7.19
C ALA A 8 4.39 12.37 6.69
N PRO A 9 4.05 11.26 7.36
CA PRO A 9 4.48 9.93 6.93
C PRO A 9 3.73 9.44 5.69
N ILE A 10 4.28 8.42 5.06
CA ILE A 10 3.57 7.58 4.09
C ILE A 10 2.78 6.54 4.87
N MET A 11 1.48 6.43 4.61
CA MET A 11 0.67 5.36 5.18
C MET A 11 0.81 4.11 4.31
N VAL A 12 1.13 2.97 4.94
CA VAL A 12 1.14 1.67 4.28
C VAL A 12 0.04 0.83 4.90
N LEU A 13 -0.98 0.52 4.10
CA LEU A 13 -2.16 -0.21 4.53
C LEU A 13 -2.16 -1.63 3.99
N ASN A 14 -2.48 -2.57 4.86
CA ASN A 14 -2.52 -3.99 4.55
C ASN A 14 -3.88 -4.57 4.95
N GLY A 15 -4.52 -5.23 4.00
CA GLY A 15 -5.85 -5.79 4.15
C GLY A 15 -5.90 -7.16 4.83
N PRO A 16 -7.04 -7.86 4.67
CA PRO A 16 -7.33 -9.07 5.41
C PRO A 16 -6.34 -10.20 5.14
N ASN A 17 -6.06 -10.96 6.18
CA ASN A 17 -5.18 -12.13 6.18
C ASN A 17 -3.68 -11.83 6.01
N LEU A 18 -3.28 -10.60 5.75
CA LEU A 18 -1.86 -10.25 5.61
C LEU A 18 -1.11 -10.36 6.95
N ASN A 19 -1.82 -10.32 8.06
CA ASN A 19 -1.26 -10.62 9.38
C ASN A 19 -0.71 -12.05 9.51
N LEU A 20 -1.14 -12.97 8.61
CA LEU A 20 -0.71 -14.37 8.61
C LEU A 20 0.40 -14.66 7.59
N LEU A 21 1.01 -13.63 7.00
CA LEU A 21 2.13 -13.81 6.08
C LEU A 21 3.26 -14.59 6.74
N GLY A 22 3.88 -15.49 5.96
CA GLY A 22 4.91 -16.41 6.45
C GLY A 22 4.36 -17.68 7.08
N GLN A 23 3.06 -17.71 7.41
CA GLN A 23 2.39 -18.85 8.05
C GLN A 23 1.42 -19.57 7.11
N ARG A 24 1.01 -18.91 6.01
CA ARG A 24 -0.05 -19.34 5.12
C ARG A 24 0.43 -19.28 3.67
N GLN A 25 0.22 -20.38 2.95
CA GLN A 25 0.49 -20.49 1.50
C GLN A 25 1.85 -19.88 1.09
N PRO A 26 2.98 -20.37 1.65
CA PRO A 26 4.30 -19.81 1.34
C PRO A 26 4.66 -19.95 -0.14
N GLU A 27 4.08 -20.91 -0.86
CA GLU A 27 4.24 -21.10 -2.30
C GLU A 27 3.68 -19.92 -3.12
N ILE A 28 2.74 -19.15 -2.55
CA ILE A 28 2.14 -17.98 -3.21
C ILE A 28 2.79 -16.68 -2.71
N TYR A 29 2.97 -16.56 -1.39
CA TYR A 29 3.33 -15.30 -0.74
C TYR A 29 4.76 -15.27 -0.20
N GLY A 30 5.49 -16.42 -0.26
CA GLY A 30 6.83 -16.54 0.31
C GLY A 30 6.83 -16.72 1.83
N SER A 31 8.03 -16.73 2.41
CA SER A 31 8.25 -16.94 3.84
C SER A 31 8.38 -15.63 4.64
N ASP A 32 8.43 -14.48 3.98
CA ASP A 32 8.51 -13.20 4.67
C ASP A 32 7.24 -12.94 5.50
N THR A 33 7.45 -12.33 6.66
CA THR A 33 6.37 -11.91 7.55
C THR A 33 5.95 -10.47 7.27
N LEU A 34 4.83 -10.07 7.84
CA LEU A 34 4.38 -8.67 7.76
C LEU A 34 5.41 -7.74 8.42
N ALA A 35 6.08 -8.18 9.49
CA ALA A 35 7.14 -7.40 10.14
C ALA A 35 8.35 -7.18 9.22
N ASP A 36 8.69 -8.16 8.40
CA ASP A 36 9.76 -8.03 7.39
C ASP A 36 9.39 -6.98 6.35
N ILE A 37 8.13 -6.95 5.94
CA ILE A 37 7.62 -5.95 4.99
C ILE A 37 7.65 -4.56 5.61
N GLU A 38 7.25 -4.42 6.85
CA GLU A 38 7.32 -3.14 7.57
C GLU A 38 8.76 -2.60 7.59
N ALA A 39 9.72 -3.46 7.95
CA ALA A 39 11.13 -3.08 7.98
C ALA A 39 11.63 -2.63 6.61
N LEU A 40 11.22 -3.31 5.54
CA LEU A 40 11.57 -2.93 4.17
C LEU A 40 10.98 -1.56 3.80
N CYS A 41 9.73 -1.31 4.15
CA CYS A 41 9.07 -0.03 3.88
C CYS A 41 9.75 1.13 4.63
N VAL A 42 10.06 0.92 5.91
CA VAL A 42 10.75 1.92 6.74
C VAL A 42 12.11 2.27 6.15
N LYS A 43 12.89 1.26 5.79
CA LYS A 43 14.21 1.44 5.17
C LYS A 43 14.12 2.18 3.83
N THR A 44 13.17 1.79 3.00
CA THR A 44 12.98 2.40 1.69
C THR A 44 12.56 3.87 1.81
N ALA A 45 11.60 4.17 2.67
CA ALA A 45 11.12 5.53 2.89
C ALA A 45 12.22 6.44 3.46
N ALA A 46 13.07 5.92 4.34
CA ALA A 46 14.16 6.69 4.93
C ALA A 46 15.11 7.28 3.87
N ALA A 47 15.32 6.57 2.75
CA ALA A 47 16.16 7.06 1.65
C ALA A 47 15.57 8.31 0.96
N TYR A 48 14.30 8.61 1.20
CA TYR A 48 13.59 9.79 0.69
C TYR A 48 13.28 10.81 1.80
N GLY A 49 13.81 10.59 3.00
CA GLY A 49 13.55 11.46 4.14
C GLY A 49 12.15 11.33 4.72
N ALA A 50 11.48 10.21 4.45
CA ALA A 50 10.11 9.97 4.88
C ALA A 50 10.02 8.95 6.01
N ALA A 51 9.02 9.13 6.87
CA ALA A 51 8.60 8.12 7.85
C ALA A 51 7.47 7.27 7.25
N VAL A 52 7.23 6.12 7.84
CA VAL A 52 6.17 5.18 7.46
C VAL A 52 5.23 4.97 8.65
N ASP A 53 3.94 5.02 8.37
CA ASP A 53 2.88 4.60 9.28
C ASP A 53 2.29 3.30 8.71
N PHE A 54 2.70 2.16 9.28
CA PHE A 54 2.41 0.83 8.76
C PHE A 54 1.28 0.18 9.56
N ARG A 55 0.21 -0.19 8.90
CA ARG A 55 -0.99 -0.74 9.54
C ARG A 55 -1.54 -1.94 8.79
N GLN A 56 -2.24 -2.81 9.52
CA GLN A 56 -2.95 -3.96 8.96
C GLN A 56 -4.28 -4.13 9.66
N SER A 57 -5.33 -4.45 8.91
CA SER A 57 -6.62 -4.83 9.49
C SER A 57 -7.34 -5.85 8.60
N ASN A 58 -8.10 -6.71 9.24
CA ASN A 58 -9.05 -7.60 8.57
C ASN A 58 -10.42 -6.92 8.35
N HIS A 59 -10.64 -5.75 8.94
CA HIS A 59 -11.92 -5.07 8.92
C HIS A 59 -11.96 -4.00 7.84
N GLU A 60 -12.87 -4.14 6.89
CA GLU A 60 -13.05 -3.18 5.79
C GLU A 60 -13.31 -1.77 6.30
N GLY A 61 -14.19 -1.62 7.30
CA GLY A 61 -14.52 -0.32 7.87
C GLY A 61 -13.34 0.37 8.53
N GLU A 62 -12.45 -0.38 9.15
CA GLU A 62 -11.24 0.16 9.75
C GLU A 62 -10.28 0.69 8.68
N LEU A 63 -10.15 -0.04 7.57
CA LEU A 63 -9.35 0.43 6.43
C LEU A 63 -9.92 1.73 5.85
N VAL A 64 -11.24 1.83 5.76
CA VAL A 64 -11.93 3.05 5.30
C VAL A 64 -11.61 4.22 6.24
N ASP A 65 -11.70 4.02 7.55
CA ASP A 65 -11.40 5.05 8.55
C ASP A 65 -9.95 5.52 8.44
N TRP A 66 -9.03 4.60 8.25
CA TRP A 66 -7.61 4.94 8.10
C TRP A 66 -7.32 5.71 6.80
N ILE A 67 -8.01 5.39 5.72
CA ILE A 67 -7.90 6.15 4.46
C ILE A 67 -8.38 7.58 4.69
N GLN A 68 -9.46 7.77 5.43
CA GLN A 68 -9.96 9.10 5.77
C GLN A 68 -8.96 9.87 6.65
N GLU A 69 -8.28 9.18 7.56
CA GLU A 69 -7.19 9.75 8.35
C GLU A 69 -6.01 10.16 7.45
N ALA A 70 -5.64 9.30 6.50
CA ALA A 70 -4.55 9.58 5.57
C ALA A 70 -4.81 10.84 4.74
N ARG A 71 -6.05 11.06 4.34
CA ARG A 71 -6.49 12.26 3.62
C ARG A 71 -6.05 13.54 4.32
N LEU A 72 -5.99 13.54 5.65
CA LEU A 72 -5.72 14.73 6.46
C LEU A 72 -4.28 14.78 6.98
N ASN A 73 -3.64 13.63 7.19
CA ASN A 73 -2.43 13.56 8.02
C ASN A 73 -1.22 12.90 7.34
N HIS A 74 -1.35 12.40 6.12
CA HIS A 74 -0.28 11.64 5.46
C HIS A 74 0.15 12.29 4.14
N ALA A 75 1.35 11.96 3.69
CA ALA A 75 1.91 12.45 2.43
C ALA A 75 1.52 11.58 1.23
N GLY A 76 1.07 10.36 1.48
CA GLY A 76 0.65 9.42 0.45
C GLY A 76 0.24 8.09 1.07
N VAL A 77 -0.30 7.21 0.23
CA VAL A 77 -0.79 5.89 0.64
C VAL A 77 -0.22 4.81 -0.27
N VAL A 78 0.35 3.79 0.34
CA VAL A 78 0.58 2.47 -0.28
C VAL A 78 -0.48 1.55 0.27
N ILE A 79 -1.21 0.86 -0.59
CA ILE A 79 -2.26 -0.05 -0.16
C ILE A 79 -2.14 -1.41 -0.82
N ASN A 80 -2.07 -2.47 0.01
CA ASN A 80 -2.33 -3.84 -0.40
C ASN A 80 -3.69 -4.23 0.16
N PRO A 81 -4.76 -4.09 -0.64
CA PRO A 81 -6.11 -4.35 -0.12
C PRO A 81 -6.43 -5.84 0.03
N ALA A 82 -5.54 -6.72 -0.43
CA ALA A 82 -5.73 -8.17 -0.41
C ALA A 82 -7.07 -8.54 -1.07
N ALA A 83 -7.88 -9.40 -0.47
CA ALA A 83 -9.14 -9.83 -1.08
C ALA A 83 -10.13 -8.68 -1.29
N TYR A 84 -10.05 -7.61 -0.51
CA TYR A 84 -10.94 -6.45 -0.71
C TYR A 84 -10.70 -5.71 -2.02
N SER A 85 -9.57 -5.96 -2.71
CA SER A 85 -9.34 -5.44 -4.06
C SER A 85 -10.47 -5.80 -5.01
N HIS A 86 -11.00 -7.01 -4.84
CA HIS A 86 -11.94 -7.63 -5.79
C HIS A 86 -13.39 -7.40 -5.41
N THR A 87 -13.68 -6.79 -4.26
CA THR A 87 -15.03 -6.70 -3.69
C THR A 87 -15.40 -5.33 -3.15
N SER A 88 -14.41 -4.49 -2.75
CA SER A 88 -14.72 -3.31 -1.96
C SER A 88 -14.86 -2.04 -2.79
N VAL A 89 -16.08 -1.69 -3.10
CA VAL A 89 -16.42 -0.34 -3.59
C VAL A 89 -16.24 0.69 -2.48
N ALA A 90 -16.45 0.30 -1.21
CA ALA A 90 -16.28 1.21 -0.08
C ALA A 90 -14.84 1.72 0.05
N ILE A 91 -13.85 0.85 -0.15
CA ILE A 91 -12.43 1.27 -0.14
C ILE A 91 -12.14 2.18 -1.33
N LEU A 92 -12.63 1.85 -2.53
CA LEU A 92 -12.48 2.71 -3.70
C LEU A 92 -13.04 4.11 -3.42
N ASP A 93 -14.25 4.20 -2.88
CA ASP A 93 -14.89 5.48 -2.60
C ASP A 93 -14.12 6.28 -1.55
N ALA A 94 -13.60 5.62 -0.52
CA ALA A 94 -12.75 6.26 0.48
C ALA A 94 -11.48 6.84 -0.15
N LEU A 95 -10.80 6.08 -1.00
CA LEU A 95 -9.61 6.54 -1.73
C LEU A 95 -9.93 7.73 -2.65
N ASN A 96 -11.12 7.75 -3.24
CA ASN A 96 -11.56 8.85 -4.09
C ASN A 96 -11.76 10.16 -3.31
N THR A 97 -11.89 10.11 -1.98
CA THR A 97 -11.93 11.34 -1.16
C THR A 97 -10.55 11.96 -0.96
N CYS A 98 -9.49 11.26 -1.31
CA CYS A 98 -8.10 11.69 -1.09
C CYS A 98 -7.58 12.49 -2.29
N ASP A 99 -8.19 13.64 -2.55
CA ASP A 99 -7.85 14.49 -3.69
C ASP A 99 -6.38 14.96 -3.61
N GLY A 100 -5.63 14.69 -4.68
CA GLY A 100 -4.24 15.09 -4.79
C GLY A 100 -3.27 14.26 -3.95
N LEU A 101 -3.75 13.30 -3.16
CA LEU A 101 -2.88 12.41 -2.38
C LEU A 101 -2.39 11.27 -3.27
N PRO A 102 -1.05 11.04 -3.37
CA PRO A 102 -0.55 9.88 -4.10
C PRO A 102 -1.04 8.57 -3.49
N VAL A 103 -1.56 7.68 -4.33
CA VAL A 103 -2.02 6.34 -3.93
C VAL A 103 -1.41 5.31 -4.87
N VAL A 104 -0.69 4.33 -4.33
CA VAL A 104 -0.13 3.23 -5.11
C VAL A 104 -0.64 1.91 -4.53
N GLU A 105 -1.21 1.10 -5.40
CA GLU A 105 -1.69 -0.25 -5.07
C GLU A 105 -0.56 -1.25 -5.26
N VAL A 106 -0.42 -2.19 -4.31
CA VAL A 106 0.57 -3.26 -4.40
C VAL A 106 -0.05 -4.61 -4.08
N HIS A 107 0.36 -5.62 -4.83
CA HIS A 107 0.05 -7.03 -4.60
C HIS A 107 1.35 -7.83 -4.63
N ILE A 108 1.52 -8.74 -3.67
CA ILE A 108 2.70 -9.61 -3.59
C ILE A 108 2.69 -10.60 -4.76
N SER A 109 1.55 -11.27 -4.98
CA SER A 109 1.37 -12.21 -6.07
C SER A 109 1.01 -11.50 -7.37
N ASN A 110 1.25 -12.18 -8.50
CA ASN A 110 0.68 -11.75 -9.77
C ASN A 110 -0.78 -12.19 -9.82
N ILE A 111 -1.68 -11.26 -9.53
CA ILE A 111 -3.13 -11.51 -9.48
C ILE A 111 -3.68 -12.01 -10.83
N HIS A 112 -3.00 -11.71 -11.94
CA HIS A 112 -3.41 -12.13 -13.28
C HIS A 112 -3.08 -13.60 -13.59
N GLN A 113 -2.28 -14.25 -12.73
CA GLN A 113 -1.98 -15.68 -12.81
C GLN A 113 -2.83 -16.52 -11.85
N ARG A 114 -3.76 -15.90 -11.16
CA ARG A 114 -4.66 -16.55 -10.19
C ARG A 114 -6.07 -16.69 -10.77
N GLU A 115 -7.05 -16.97 -9.91
CA GLU A 115 -8.43 -17.13 -10.35
C GLU A 115 -8.94 -15.86 -11.05
N GLN A 116 -9.81 -16.03 -12.02
CA GLN A 116 -10.30 -14.92 -12.86
C GLN A 116 -10.92 -13.80 -12.04
N PHE A 117 -11.60 -14.10 -10.91
CA PHE A 117 -12.21 -13.05 -10.08
C PHE A 117 -11.18 -12.14 -9.41
N ARG A 118 -9.89 -12.55 -9.37
CA ARG A 118 -8.80 -11.73 -8.83
C ARG A 118 -8.16 -10.81 -9.85
N HIS A 119 -8.55 -10.91 -11.12
CA HIS A 119 -7.96 -10.08 -12.18
C HIS A 119 -8.46 -8.64 -12.17
N HIS A 120 -9.57 -8.37 -11.48
CA HIS A 120 -10.16 -7.05 -11.36
C HIS A 120 -9.91 -6.49 -9.95
N SER A 121 -9.45 -5.24 -9.89
CA SER A 121 -9.32 -4.50 -8.63
C SER A 121 -10.07 -3.17 -8.73
N TYR A 122 -10.99 -2.94 -7.82
CA TYR A 122 -11.67 -1.65 -7.70
C TYR A 122 -10.70 -0.53 -7.33
N VAL A 123 -9.71 -0.85 -6.50
CA VAL A 123 -8.70 0.12 -6.03
C VAL A 123 -7.89 0.68 -7.20
N SER A 124 -7.66 -0.13 -8.23
CA SER A 124 -6.90 0.29 -9.42
C SER A 124 -7.56 1.45 -10.17
N LEU A 125 -8.87 1.64 -10.02
CA LEU A 125 -9.58 2.77 -10.66
C LEU A 125 -9.16 4.12 -10.05
N ARG A 126 -8.68 4.12 -8.80
CA ARG A 126 -8.20 5.34 -8.14
C ARG A 126 -6.68 5.42 -8.07
N ALA A 127 -6.00 4.29 -8.00
CA ALA A 127 -4.55 4.28 -7.77
C ALA A 127 -3.80 5.00 -8.88
N ASP A 128 -2.78 5.78 -8.50
CA ASP A 128 -1.88 6.46 -9.43
C ASP A 128 -0.85 5.48 -10.04
N GLY A 129 -0.71 4.30 -9.44
CA GLY A 129 0.14 3.23 -9.95
C GLY A 129 -0.28 1.90 -9.33
N VAL A 130 -0.01 0.81 -10.06
CA VAL A 130 -0.32 -0.56 -9.64
C VAL A 130 0.92 -1.43 -9.82
N ILE A 131 1.31 -2.13 -8.75
CA ILE A 131 2.44 -3.06 -8.75
C ILE A 131 1.91 -4.42 -8.34
N ALA A 132 2.12 -5.42 -9.17
CA ALA A 132 1.65 -6.77 -8.90
C ALA A 132 2.70 -7.79 -9.34
N GLY A 133 2.89 -8.85 -8.55
CA GLY A 133 3.73 -9.97 -8.93
C GLY A 133 5.22 -9.83 -8.65
N CYS A 134 5.62 -8.78 -7.94
CA CYS A 134 7.03 -8.54 -7.61
C CYS A 134 7.43 -9.06 -6.23
N GLY A 135 6.59 -9.88 -5.61
CA GLY A 135 6.84 -10.37 -4.25
C GLY A 135 6.86 -9.23 -3.24
N VAL A 136 7.56 -9.42 -2.15
CA VAL A 136 7.70 -8.42 -1.08
C VAL A 136 8.43 -7.16 -1.58
N GLN A 137 9.35 -7.32 -2.53
CA GLN A 137 10.04 -6.19 -3.14
C GLN A 137 9.08 -5.15 -3.74
N GLY A 138 7.89 -5.58 -4.15
CA GLY A 138 6.86 -4.68 -4.67
C GLY A 138 6.49 -3.55 -3.71
N TYR A 139 6.55 -3.78 -2.40
CA TYR A 139 6.32 -2.74 -1.40
C TYR A 139 7.39 -1.63 -1.47
N ALA A 140 8.65 -2.00 -1.69
CA ALA A 140 9.71 -1.02 -1.88
C ALA A 140 9.46 -0.16 -3.11
N PHE A 141 9.05 -0.76 -4.22
CA PHE A 141 8.70 -0.04 -5.44
C PHE A 141 7.52 0.91 -5.20
N ALA A 142 6.51 0.46 -4.45
CA ALA A 142 5.34 1.28 -4.14
C ALA A 142 5.70 2.49 -3.28
N VAL A 143 6.51 2.30 -2.24
CA VAL A 143 7.00 3.39 -1.38
C VAL A 143 7.81 4.39 -2.20
N GLU A 144 8.72 3.92 -3.05
CA GLU A 144 9.50 4.79 -3.95
C GLU A 144 8.59 5.61 -4.86
N ARG A 145 7.56 4.97 -5.42
CA ARG A 145 6.64 5.65 -6.33
C ARG A 145 5.83 6.72 -5.61
N VAL A 146 5.31 6.43 -4.42
CA VAL A 146 4.61 7.43 -3.60
C VAL A 146 5.53 8.60 -3.28
N ALA A 147 6.76 8.32 -2.85
CA ALA A 147 7.74 9.35 -2.54
C ALA A 147 8.02 10.25 -3.75
N THR A 148 8.17 9.66 -4.92
CA THR A 148 8.39 10.41 -6.17
C THR A 148 7.19 11.29 -6.51
N LEU A 149 5.98 10.74 -6.40
CA LEU A 149 4.74 11.50 -6.69
C LEU A 149 4.53 12.62 -5.68
N ALA A 150 4.98 12.47 -4.45
CA ALA A 150 4.95 13.51 -3.43
C ALA A 150 6.06 14.57 -3.62
N GLY A 151 6.87 14.45 -4.66
CA GLY A 151 7.86 15.46 -5.03
C GLY A 151 9.22 15.30 -4.35
N ALA A 152 9.54 14.13 -3.77
CA ALA A 152 10.83 13.91 -3.12
C ALA A 152 11.91 13.49 -4.12
N ALA A 153 13.12 14.00 -3.92
CA ALA A 153 14.32 13.46 -4.53
C ALA A 153 14.92 12.40 -3.59
N ARG A 154 15.45 11.31 -4.16
CA ARG A 154 16.14 10.29 -3.37
C ARG A 154 17.39 10.89 -2.72
N THR A 155 17.52 10.79 -1.40
CA THR A 155 18.74 11.19 -0.71
C THR A 155 19.84 10.20 -1.05
N GLN A 156 21.03 10.71 -1.37
CA GLN A 156 22.19 9.85 -1.54
C GLN A 156 22.65 9.34 -0.17
N ALA A 157 22.78 8.04 -0.08
CA ALA A 157 23.28 7.41 1.14
C ALA A 157 24.78 7.66 1.29
#